data_4b0aa4699363055e25c0c9497de4c8aa
#
_entry.id   4b0aa4699363055e25c0c9497de4c8aa
#
_cell.length_a   1.000
_cell.length_b   1.000
_cell.length_c   1.000
_cell.angle_alpha   90.00
_cell.angle_beta   90.00
_cell.angle_gamma   90.00
#
_symmetry.space_group_name_H-M   'P 1'
#
loop_
_entity.id
_entity.type
_entity.pdbx_description
1 polymer ?
#
loop_
_entity_poly.entity_id
_entity_poly.type
_entity_poly.pdbx_seq_one_letter_code
_entity_poly.pdbx_strand_id
1 'polypeptide(L)'
;MNNLETFFNFTPKKIEIGIFDNQTNNKIYINKLEINFNLNDLDTLTKILNHQLKDLIIEVENKIEQPLEKINLMIENQKTLIIDVSIKKIFDNSEILKSNIEYIIQDLKQQVSKNNPNMKINHILIKEYILNGSRVNKIPIGCVCKDLIIQVQFICLSKDFINCLQNIFRNHQINF
;
A
#
# COMPACT_ATOMS: atom_id res chain seq x y z
N MET A 1 8.55 20.11 15.52
CA MET A 1 8.64 18.79 14.88
C MET A 1 8.60 19.02 13.39
N ASN A 2 9.66 18.63 12.68
CA ASN A 2 9.70 18.78 11.22
C ASN A 2 8.66 17.83 10.61
N ASN A 3 7.66 18.37 9.90
CA ASN A 3 6.64 17.58 9.20
C ASN A 3 7.19 17.01 7.88
N LEU A 4 8.39 16.41 7.94
CA LEU A 4 9.03 15.83 6.78
C LEU A 4 8.52 14.42 6.54
N GLU A 5 8.17 14.12 5.30
CA GLU A 5 7.87 12.77 4.83
C GLU A 5 8.91 12.32 3.83
N THR A 6 9.42 11.11 4.04
CA THR A 6 10.36 10.47 3.13
C THR A 6 9.66 9.37 2.36
N PHE A 7 9.82 9.40 1.03
CA PHE A 7 9.27 8.43 0.10
C PHE A 7 10.39 7.67 -0.58
N PHE A 8 10.29 6.35 -0.61
CA PHE A 8 11.10 5.48 -1.45
C PHE A 8 10.23 4.90 -2.56
N ASN A 9 10.61 5.14 -3.80
CA ASN A 9 9.94 4.59 -4.97
C ASN A 9 10.83 3.52 -5.63
N PHE A 10 10.38 2.28 -5.60
CA PHE A 10 11.04 1.14 -6.21
C PHE A 10 10.37 0.80 -7.53
N THR A 11 11.13 0.92 -8.60
CA THR A 11 10.74 0.44 -9.92
C THR A 11 11.78 -0.56 -10.46
N PRO A 12 11.49 -1.35 -11.49
CA PRO A 12 12.46 -2.27 -12.07
C PRO A 12 13.74 -1.61 -12.61
N LYS A 13 13.71 -0.29 -12.83
CA LYS A 13 14.82 0.45 -13.46
C LYS A 13 15.53 1.42 -12.53
N LYS A 14 14.91 1.79 -11.41
CA LYS A 14 15.44 2.83 -10.51
C LYS A 14 14.87 2.72 -9.11
N ILE A 15 15.67 3.21 -8.16
CA ILE A 15 15.19 3.63 -6.84
C ILE A 15 15.21 5.15 -6.82
N GLU A 16 14.12 5.75 -6.41
CA GLU A 16 14.03 7.19 -6.15
C GLU A 16 13.75 7.41 -4.67
N ILE A 17 14.45 8.36 -4.08
CA ILE A 17 14.15 8.83 -2.74
C ILE A 17 13.77 10.30 -2.81
N GLY A 18 12.67 10.66 -2.15
CA GLY A 18 12.17 12.02 -2.07
C GLY A 18 11.84 12.42 -0.65
N ILE A 19 12.20 13.64 -0.27
CA ILE A 19 11.84 14.26 1.00
C ILE A 19 10.95 15.46 0.70
N PHE A 20 9.80 15.50 1.37
CA PHE A 20 8.82 16.55 1.23
C PHE A 20 8.43 17.12 2.59
N ASP A 21 8.19 18.41 2.63
CA ASP A 21 7.57 19.07 3.78
C ASP A 21 6.05 19.07 3.60
N ASN A 22 5.35 18.38 4.48
CA ASN A 22 3.89 18.25 4.44
C ASN A 22 3.12 19.54 4.73
N GLN A 23 3.75 20.54 5.37
CA GLN A 23 3.08 21.81 5.63
C GLN A 23 3.09 22.72 4.41
N THR A 24 4.22 22.75 3.72
CA THR A 24 4.42 23.63 2.58
C THR A 24 4.22 22.94 1.23
N ASN A 25 4.08 21.60 1.24
CA ASN A 25 4.10 20.74 0.05
C ASN A 25 5.36 20.94 -0.82
N ASN A 26 6.42 21.46 -0.24
CA ASN A 26 7.67 21.70 -0.94
C ASN A 26 8.54 20.44 -0.97
N LYS A 27 9.12 20.22 -2.13
CA LYS A 27 10.17 19.23 -2.32
C LYS A 27 11.48 19.77 -1.72
N ILE A 28 12.04 19.05 -0.73
CA ILE A 28 13.30 19.39 -0.09
C ILE A 28 14.46 18.70 -0.81
N TYR A 29 14.30 17.43 -1.14
CA TYR A 29 15.35 16.62 -1.72
C TYR A 29 14.78 15.53 -2.63
N ILE A 30 15.46 15.25 -3.73
CA ILE A 30 15.24 14.04 -4.55
C ILE A 30 16.59 13.52 -4.99
N ASN A 31 16.80 12.22 -4.85
CA ASN A 31 17.90 11.49 -5.46
C ASN A 31 17.36 10.28 -6.23
N LYS A 32 18.07 9.89 -7.28
CA LYS A 32 17.76 8.74 -8.12
C LYS A 32 18.99 7.87 -8.23
N LEU A 33 18.77 6.58 -7.99
CA LEU A 33 19.76 5.56 -8.28
C LEU A 33 19.24 4.71 -9.43
N GLU A 34 19.91 4.75 -10.56
CA GLU A 34 19.58 3.87 -11.66
C GLU A 34 20.11 2.47 -11.37
N ILE A 35 19.20 1.51 -11.40
CA ILE A 35 19.47 0.11 -11.15
C ILE A 35 18.72 -0.69 -12.20
N ASN A 36 19.36 -1.72 -12.69
CA ASN A 36 18.72 -2.64 -13.61
C ASN A 36 18.65 -3.99 -12.93
N PHE A 37 17.53 -4.27 -12.26
CA PHE A 37 17.35 -5.55 -11.58
C PHE A 37 15.92 -6.09 -11.74
N ASN A 38 15.84 -7.40 -11.61
CA ASN A 38 14.56 -8.07 -11.60
C ASN A 38 14.02 -8.11 -10.16
N LEU A 39 12.94 -7.38 -9.87
CA LEU A 39 12.26 -7.39 -8.57
C LEU A 39 11.81 -8.78 -8.10
N ASN A 40 11.86 -9.78 -8.98
CA ASN A 40 11.52 -11.16 -8.68
C ASN A 40 12.72 -12.00 -8.22
N ASP A 41 13.93 -11.51 -8.40
CA ASP A 41 15.16 -12.12 -7.90
C ASP A 41 15.50 -11.48 -6.55
N LEU A 42 14.95 -12.07 -5.49
CA LEU A 42 15.07 -11.54 -4.13
C LEU A 42 16.51 -11.55 -3.61
N ASP A 43 17.33 -12.50 -4.06
CA ASP A 43 18.74 -12.60 -3.64
C ASP A 43 19.56 -11.47 -4.24
N THR A 44 19.41 -11.22 -5.53
CA THR A 44 20.06 -10.09 -6.22
C THR A 44 19.54 -8.76 -5.69
N LEU A 45 18.21 -8.63 -5.47
CA LEU A 45 17.59 -7.45 -4.86
C LEU A 45 18.22 -7.16 -3.48
N THR A 46 18.32 -8.18 -2.62
CA THR A 46 18.88 -8.04 -1.28
C THR A 46 20.32 -7.54 -1.30
N LYS A 47 21.17 -8.12 -2.18
CA LYS A 47 22.57 -7.72 -2.31
C LYS A 47 22.71 -6.25 -2.78
N ILE A 48 21.97 -5.87 -3.80
CA ILE A 48 21.99 -4.51 -4.36
C ILE A 48 21.51 -3.51 -3.30
N LEU A 49 20.36 -3.77 -2.68
CA LEU A 49 19.79 -2.86 -1.71
C LEU A 49 20.67 -2.70 -0.46
N ASN A 50 21.20 -3.78 0.09
CA ASN A 50 22.08 -3.69 1.27
C ASN A 50 23.33 -2.84 1.00
N HIS A 51 23.84 -2.84 -0.23
CA HIS A 51 25.02 -2.04 -0.57
C HIS A 51 24.66 -0.57 -0.82
N GLN A 52 23.57 -0.31 -1.53
CA GLN A 52 23.25 1.03 -2.04
C GLN A 52 22.37 1.84 -1.08
N LEU A 53 21.50 1.18 -0.30
CA LEU A 53 20.62 1.87 0.65
C LEU A 53 21.39 2.57 1.75
N LYS A 54 22.53 2.01 2.20
CA LYS A 54 23.32 2.61 3.26
C LYS A 54 23.74 4.03 2.92
N ASP A 55 24.30 4.22 1.73
CA ASP A 55 24.79 5.53 1.29
C ASP A 55 23.63 6.51 1.07
N LEU A 56 22.52 6.04 0.51
CA LEU A 56 21.30 6.84 0.34
C LEU A 56 20.68 7.27 1.67
N ILE A 57 20.65 6.39 2.68
CA ILE A 57 20.13 6.70 3.99
C ILE A 57 20.99 7.77 4.67
N ILE A 58 22.32 7.60 4.67
CA ILE A 58 23.25 8.60 5.22
C ILE A 58 23.06 9.97 4.55
N GLU A 59 22.91 9.98 3.23
CA GLU A 59 22.69 11.22 2.50
C GLU A 59 21.38 11.91 2.91
N VAL A 60 20.30 11.13 3.08
CA VAL A 60 19.00 11.62 3.55
C VAL A 60 19.10 12.16 4.96
N GLU A 61 19.67 11.39 5.89
CA GLU A 61 19.82 11.79 7.29
C GLU A 61 20.63 13.10 7.43
N ASN A 62 21.68 13.26 6.62
CA ASN A 62 22.43 14.51 6.54
C ASN A 62 21.57 15.69 6.02
N LYS A 63 20.59 15.43 5.14
CA LYS A 63 19.69 16.48 4.62
C LYS A 63 18.60 16.87 5.58
N ILE A 64 18.08 15.93 6.36
CA ILE A 64 17.00 16.18 7.33
C ILE A 64 17.55 16.48 8.74
N GLU A 65 18.87 16.35 8.94
CA GLU A 65 19.58 16.56 10.22
C GLU A 65 19.01 15.72 11.39
N GLN A 66 18.48 14.54 11.06
CA GLN A 66 17.91 13.60 12.03
C GLN A 66 17.94 12.16 11.49
N PRO A 67 17.88 11.13 12.36
CA PRO A 67 17.76 9.74 11.92
C PRO A 67 16.49 9.49 11.10
N LEU A 68 16.60 8.64 10.08
CA LEU A 68 15.48 8.21 9.25
C LEU A 68 14.80 6.98 9.85
N GLU A 69 13.74 7.17 10.64
CA GLU A 69 13.03 6.08 11.32
C GLU A 69 11.89 5.48 10.53
N LYS A 70 11.30 6.27 9.64
CA LYS A 70 10.09 5.88 8.89
C LYS A 70 10.10 6.38 7.45
N ILE A 71 9.61 5.55 6.56
CA ILE A 71 9.46 5.88 5.14
C ILE A 71 8.07 5.49 4.61
N ASN A 72 7.66 6.14 3.54
CA ASN A 72 6.54 5.73 2.69
C ASN A 72 7.11 4.97 1.49
N LEU A 73 6.80 3.68 1.40
CA LEU A 73 7.32 2.82 0.35
C LEU A 73 6.32 2.72 -0.81
N MET A 74 6.75 3.14 -2.00
CA MET A 74 6.03 2.97 -3.24
C MET A 74 6.71 1.89 -4.08
N ILE A 75 5.93 0.95 -4.61
CA ILE A 75 6.45 -0.21 -5.33
C ILE A 75 5.73 -0.36 -6.65
N GLU A 76 6.48 -0.29 -7.75
CA GLU A 76 6.04 -0.71 -9.06
C GLU A 76 6.52 -2.15 -9.32
N ASN A 77 5.63 -3.12 -9.16
CA ASN A 77 5.96 -4.53 -9.36
C ASN A 77 5.02 -5.15 -10.40
N GLN A 78 5.60 -5.77 -11.43
CA GLN A 78 4.86 -6.46 -12.49
C GLN A 78 4.06 -7.68 -11.98
N LYS A 79 4.40 -8.24 -10.82
CA LYS A 79 3.70 -9.35 -10.17
C LYS A 79 2.69 -8.90 -9.11
N THR A 80 2.25 -7.65 -9.16
CA THR A 80 1.14 -7.20 -8.33
C THR A 80 -0.12 -7.96 -8.71
N LEU A 81 -0.69 -8.69 -7.77
CA LEU A 81 -1.97 -9.37 -7.97
C LEU A 81 -3.11 -8.41 -7.63
N ILE A 82 -3.94 -8.13 -8.61
CA ILE A 82 -5.14 -7.31 -8.46
C ILE A 82 -6.35 -8.25 -8.50
N ILE A 83 -7.20 -8.17 -7.47
CA ILE A 83 -8.39 -9.01 -7.34
C ILE A 83 -9.60 -8.08 -7.22
N ASP A 84 -10.47 -8.11 -8.20
CA ASP A 84 -11.76 -7.41 -8.16
C ASP A 84 -12.84 -8.36 -7.64
N VAL A 85 -13.57 -7.91 -6.63
CA VAL A 85 -14.66 -8.68 -6.00
C VAL A 85 -15.91 -7.82 -5.95
N SER A 86 -17.03 -8.42 -6.31
CA SER A 86 -18.36 -7.82 -6.14
C SER A 86 -19.17 -8.68 -5.18
N ILE A 87 -19.69 -8.09 -4.11
CA ILE A 87 -20.54 -8.76 -3.14
C ILE A 87 -21.88 -8.09 -3.02
N LYS A 88 -22.94 -8.90 -3.04
CA LYS A 88 -24.32 -8.46 -2.79
C LYS A 88 -24.77 -8.90 -1.40
N LYS A 89 -25.32 -7.95 -0.62
CA LYS A 89 -25.97 -8.21 0.67
C LYS A 89 -27.39 -7.72 0.65
N ILE A 90 -28.29 -8.49 1.26
CA ILE A 90 -29.73 -8.19 1.38
C ILE A 90 -29.93 -7.54 2.76
N PHE A 91 -30.64 -6.43 2.77
CA PHE A 91 -30.95 -5.62 3.98
C PHE A 91 -32.46 -5.60 4.30
N ASP A 92 -33.31 -6.12 3.41
CA ASP A 92 -34.76 -6.23 3.61
C ASP A 92 -35.44 -4.93 4.08
N ASN A 93 -35.05 -3.80 3.49
CA ASN A 93 -35.48 -2.45 3.86
C ASN A 93 -35.04 -2.02 5.27
N SER A 94 -33.94 -2.57 5.76
CA SER A 94 -33.27 -2.07 6.97
C SER A 94 -32.21 -1.03 6.66
N GLU A 95 -31.80 -0.28 7.70
CA GLU A 95 -30.77 0.74 7.62
C GLU A 95 -29.37 0.09 7.54
N ILE A 96 -28.50 0.66 6.71
CA ILE A 96 -27.10 0.25 6.61
C ILE A 96 -26.31 0.91 7.75
N LEU A 97 -25.80 0.11 8.66
CA LEU A 97 -24.91 0.55 9.73
C LEU A 97 -23.45 0.52 9.28
N LYS A 98 -22.60 1.32 9.89
CA LYS A 98 -21.15 1.29 9.67
C LYS A 98 -20.57 -0.09 9.90
N SER A 99 -21.00 -0.78 10.94
CA SER A 99 -20.60 -2.16 11.28
C SER A 99 -20.93 -3.18 10.17
N ASN A 100 -22.02 -2.98 9.42
CA ASN A 100 -22.35 -3.86 8.30
C ASN A 100 -21.30 -3.75 7.18
N ILE A 101 -20.88 -2.52 6.83
CA ILE A 101 -19.85 -2.29 5.81
C ILE A 101 -18.52 -2.88 6.28
N GLU A 102 -18.11 -2.60 7.52
CA GLU A 102 -16.87 -3.12 8.10
C GLU A 102 -16.83 -4.65 8.10
N TYR A 103 -17.93 -5.29 8.49
CA TYR A 103 -18.07 -6.76 8.46
C TYR A 103 -17.91 -7.33 7.03
N ILE A 104 -18.59 -6.72 6.06
CA ILE A 104 -18.50 -7.15 4.66
C ILE A 104 -17.06 -7.07 4.15
N ILE A 105 -16.38 -5.96 4.40
CA ILE A 105 -14.98 -5.77 3.98
C ILE A 105 -14.06 -6.76 4.68
N GLN A 106 -14.26 -7.00 5.97
CA GLN A 106 -13.45 -7.96 6.74
C GLN A 106 -13.66 -9.41 6.25
N ASP A 107 -14.90 -9.81 5.94
CA ASP A 107 -15.21 -11.12 5.37
C ASP A 107 -14.51 -11.30 4.01
N LEU A 108 -14.62 -10.31 3.11
CA LEU A 108 -13.92 -10.33 1.82
C LEU A 108 -12.40 -10.42 1.99
N LYS A 109 -11.83 -9.66 2.92
CA LYS A 109 -10.39 -9.71 3.23
C LYS A 109 -9.96 -11.10 3.66
N GLN A 110 -10.75 -11.77 4.50
CA GLN A 110 -10.47 -13.14 4.94
C GLN A 110 -10.54 -14.14 3.78
N GLN A 111 -11.54 -14.03 2.92
CA GLN A 111 -11.70 -14.91 1.75
C GLN A 111 -10.55 -14.73 0.76
N VAL A 112 -10.17 -13.49 0.43
CA VAL A 112 -9.03 -13.18 -0.45
C VAL A 112 -7.73 -13.73 0.13
N SER A 113 -7.49 -13.54 1.43
CA SER A 113 -6.28 -14.05 2.11
C SER A 113 -6.22 -15.58 2.14
N LYS A 114 -7.36 -16.25 2.37
CA LYS A 114 -7.45 -17.71 2.38
C LYS A 114 -7.16 -18.32 1.02
N ASN A 115 -7.69 -17.69 -0.05
CA ASN A 115 -7.51 -18.17 -1.41
C ASN A 115 -6.13 -17.83 -2.00
N ASN A 116 -5.40 -16.89 -1.40
CA ASN A 116 -4.09 -16.44 -1.85
C ASN A 116 -3.09 -16.43 -0.67
N PRO A 117 -2.72 -17.62 -0.11
CA PRO A 117 -1.98 -17.72 1.15
C PRO A 117 -0.57 -17.11 1.08
N ASN A 118 0.04 -17.05 -0.12
CA ASN A 118 1.38 -16.48 -0.34
C ASN A 118 1.36 -14.98 -0.64
N MET A 119 0.18 -14.37 -0.66
CA MET A 119 0.02 -12.94 -0.93
C MET A 119 -0.36 -12.18 0.34
N LYS A 120 0.12 -10.94 0.44
CA LYS A 120 -0.26 -9.96 1.47
C LYS A 120 -1.11 -8.89 0.82
N ILE A 121 -2.28 -8.62 1.38
CA ILE A 121 -3.12 -7.50 0.95
C ILE A 121 -2.45 -6.21 1.44
N ASN A 122 -2.10 -5.34 0.51
CA ASN A 122 -1.48 -4.04 0.79
C ASN A 122 -2.50 -2.90 0.74
N HIS A 123 -3.42 -2.94 -0.24
CA HIS A 123 -4.48 -1.94 -0.36
C HIS A 123 -5.83 -2.60 -0.60
N ILE A 124 -6.87 -1.96 -0.07
CA ILE A 124 -8.28 -2.30 -0.29
C ILE A 124 -8.94 -1.03 -0.81
N LEU A 125 -9.38 -1.06 -2.05
CA LEU A 125 -10.02 0.07 -2.71
C LEU A 125 -11.49 -0.25 -2.95
N ILE A 126 -12.39 0.54 -2.39
CA ILE A 126 -13.80 0.44 -2.70
C ILE A 126 -14.03 1.21 -4.00
N LYS A 127 -14.45 0.50 -5.04
CA LYS A 127 -14.70 1.07 -6.37
C LYS A 127 -16.07 1.72 -6.44
N GLU A 128 -17.06 1.05 -5.87
CA GLU A 128 -18.44 1.44 -6.06
C GLU A 128 -19.36 0.85 -5.01
N TYR A 129 -20.42 1.61 -4.68
CA TYR A 129 -21.59 1.12 -3.96
C TYR A 129 -22.81 1.20 -4.89
N ILE A 130 -23.65 0.14 -4.89
CA ILE A 130 -24.89 0.09 -5.66
C ILE A 130 -26.02 -0.26 -4.68
N LEU A 131 -26.96 0.67 -4.48
CA LEU A 131 -28.15 0.49 -3.62
C LEU A 131 -29.37 0.30 -4.50
N ASN A 132 -30.10 -0.80 -4.30
CA ASN A 132 -31.33 -1.09 -5.06
C ASN A 132 -31.13 -0.92 -6.57
N GLY A 133 -29.96 -1.30 -7.10
CA GLY A 133 -29.58 -1.16 -8.51
C GLY A 133 -29.07 0.22 -8.94
N SER A 134 -29.03 1.22 -8.04
CA SER A 134 -28.54 2.58 -8.33
C SER A 134 -27.16 2.81 -7.75
N ARG A 135 -26.23 3.36 -8.54
CA ARG A 135 -24.87 3.70 -8.10
C ARG A 135 -24.87 4.90 -7.15
N VAL A 136 -24.07 4.83 -6.10
CA VAL A 136 -23.87 5.93 -5.15
C VAL A 136 -22.40 6.20 -4.92
N ASN A 137 -22.03 7.50 -4.86
CA ASN A 137 -20.65 7.95 -4.78
C ASN A 137 -20.13 8.10 -3.33
N LYS A 138 -20.99 7.92 -2.34
CA LYS A 138 -20.65 8.05 -0.92
C LYS A 138 -20.94 6.75 -0.20
N ILE A 139 -20.24 6.53 0.92
CA ILE A 139 -20.52 5.39 1.79
C ILE A 139 -21.96 5.50 2.28
N PRO A 140 -22.81 4.49 2.01
CA PRO A 140 -24.26 4.57 2.22
C PRO A 140 -24.70 4.29 3.67
N ILE A 141 -23.96 4.77 4.65
CA ILE A 141 -24.32 4.63 6.09
C ILE A 141 -25.57 5.46 6.35
N GLY A 142 -26.53 4.90 7.10
CA GLY A 142 -27.82 5.55 7.40
C GLY A 142 -28.87 5.40 6.29
N CYS A 143 -28.52 4.83 5.15
CA CYS A 143 -29.47 4.60 4.07
C CYS A 143 -30.28 3.33 4.33
N VAL A 144 -31.59 3.39 4.03
CA VAL A 144 -32.49 2.21 4.03
C VAL A 144 -32.50 1.62 2.64
N CYS A 145 -32.23 0.32 2.49
CA CYS A 145 -32.24 -0.35 1.20
C CYS A 145 -32.72 -1.80 1.29
N LYS A 146 -33.16 -2.34 0.15
CA LYS A 146 -33.44 -3.76 0.00
C LYS A 146 -32.17 -4.55 -0.17
N ASP A 147 -31.28 -4.07 -1.03
CA ASP A 147 -29.99 -4.70 -1.28
C ASP A 147 -28.88 -3.67 -1.51
N LEU A 148 -27.67 -4.07 -1.16
CA LEU A 148 -26.44 -3.34 -1.35
C LEU A 148 -25.43 -4.24 -2.08
N ILE A 149 -24.84 -3.71 -3.16
CA ILE A 149 -23.68 -4.31 -3.82
C ILE A 149 -22.47 -3.41 -3.52
N ILE A 150 -21.36 -4.02 -3.10
CA ILE A 150 -20.09 -3.34 -2.92
C ILE A 150 -19.08 -3.96 -3.89
N GLN A 151 -18.45 -3.13 -4.71
CA GLN A 151 -17.35 -3.53 -5.58
C GLN A 151 -16.04 -3.11 -4.93
N VAL A 152 -15.16 -4.08 -4.69
CA VAL A 152 -13.91 -3.90 -3.96
C VAL A 152 -12.76 -4.45 -4.79
N GLN A 153 -11.67 -3.68 -4.84
CA GLN A 153 -10.42 -4.11 -5.44
C GLN A 153 -9.37 -4.32 -4.35
N PHE A 154 -8.76 -5.49 -4.33
CA PHE A 154 -7.63 -5.82 -3.46
C PHE A 154 -6.35 -5.77 -4.28
N ILE A 155 -5.34 -5.05 -3.77
CA ILE A 155 -3.99 -4.99 -4.34
C ILE A 155 -3.08 -5.77 -3.42
N CYS A 156 -2.51 -6.85 -3.94
CA CYS A 156 -1.72 -7.82 -3.17
C CYS A 156 -0.30 -7.94 -3.74
N LEU A 157 0.67 -8.10 -2.84
CA LEU A 157 2.06 -8.39 -3.16
C LEU A 157 2.49 -9.72 -2.53
N SER A 158 3.52 -10.36 -3.08
CA SER A 158 4.10 -11.56 -2.50
C SER A 158 4.56 -11.31 -1.07
N LYS A 159 4.25 -12.23 -0.15
CA LYS A 159 4.73 -12.17 1.24
C LYS A 159 6.25 -12.21 1.30
N ASP A 160 6.89 -13.05 0.48
CA ASP A 160 8.35 -13.18 0.46
C ASP A 160 9.01 -11.86 0.04
N PHE A 161 8.45 -11.18 -0.97
CA PHE A 161 8.93 -9.88 -1.41
C PHE A 161 8.80 -8.82 -0.31
N ILE A 162 7.65 -8.74 0.34
CA ILE A 162 7.43 -7.78 1.44
C ILE A 162 8.34 -8.10 2.63
N ASN A 163 8.48 -9.38 3.00
CA ASN A 163 9.37 -9.79 4.09
C ASN A 163 10.85 -9.48 3.78
N CYS A 164 11.26 -9.68 2.52
CA CYS A 164 12.59 -9.31 2.06
C CYS A 164 12.85 -7.81 2.27
N LEU A 165 11.97 -6.95 1.78
CA LEU A 165 12.09 -5.51 1.99
C LEU A 165 12.07 -5.12 3.46
N GLN A 166 11.16 -5.69 4.27
CA GLN A 166 11.10 -5.43 5.70
C GLN A 166 12.40 -5.77 6.41
N ASN A 167 13.02 -6.90 6.07
CA ASN A 167 14.30 -7.29 6.65
C ASN A 167 15.43 -6.33 6.26
N ILE A 168 15.48 -5.91 4.99
CA ILE A 168 16.47 -4.96 4.50
C ILE A 168 16.36 -3.63 5.26
N PHE A 169 15.16 -3.03 5.31
CA PHE A 169 14.97 -1.75 6.00
C PHE A 169 15.16 -1.85 7.52
N ARG A 170 14.74 -2.97 8.13
CA ARG A 170 14.97 -3.22 9.57
C ARG A 170 16.45 -3.25 9.93
N ASN A 171 17.33 -3.76 9.07
CA ASN A 171 18.78 -3.70 9.28
C ASN A 171 19.32 -2.27 9.40
N HIS A 172 18.60 -1.29 8.88
CA HIS A 172 18.86 0.14 9.00
C HIS A 172 17.97 0.84 10.04
N GLN A 173 17.21 0.09 10.85
CA GLN A 173 16.28 0.60 11.87
C GLN A 173 15.13 1.45 11.28
N ILE A 174 14.80 1.25 10.02
CA ILE A 174 13.75 1.98 9.29
C ILE A 174 12.48 1.12 9.21
N ASN A 175 11.32 1.74 9.46
CA ASN A 175 9.99 1.14 9.33
C ASN A 175 9.23 1.69 8.11
N PHE A 176 8.32 0.90 7.54
CA PHE A 176 7.40 1.31 6.48
C PHE A 176 6.04 0.60 6.56
#